data_51d8d68cfbfc50c867ca0b1d5bb5b7d3
#
_entry.id   51d8d68cfbfc50c867ca0b1d5bb5b7d3
#
_cell.length_a   1.000
_cell.length_b   1.000
_cell.length_c   1.000
_cell.angle_alpha   90.00
_cell.angle_beta   90.00
_cell.angle_gamma   90.00
#
_symmetry.space_group_name_H-M   'P 1'
#
loop_
_entity.id
_entity.type
_entity.pdbx_description
1 polymer ?
#
loop_
_entity_poly.entity_id
_entity_poly.type
_entity_poly.pdbx_seq_one_letter_code
_entity_poly.pdbx_strand_id
1 'polypeptide(L)'
;MGPGNIVCPKEIAPAIQKMMEGYMDLERQKTPFNIIPLEPEQTVEIKNNIFLRGFPVEHTVPTFGYSIFERRTKLKPELVGLPQEKLTDMRAKGEEITRTLYIPLIAYVMDTAPGPALVREDVRKAQILITECTFFEPETRERAKVGMHLHVQDLAEWMRVLECQAVILGHISRRTHLVEARKQLGTILGRQKSEKILMIMDSKANKERYERQQMDAGEHPTQTGERPPGRGGPRGGGFSRGPGGPPRGRPPQ
;
A
#
# COMPACT_ATOMS: atom_id res chain seq x y z
N MET A 1 -10.73 -16.93 10.66
CA MET A 1 -9.58 -16.02 10.41
C MET A 1 -9.01 -15.59 11.75
N GLY A 2 -7.68 -15.47 11.87
CA GLY A 2 -7.04 -14.88 13.05
C GLY A 2 -7.27 -13.36 13.13
N PRO A 3 -6.85 -12.71 14.24
CA PRO A 3 -6.95 -11.26 14.39
C PRO A 3 -6.16 -10.53 13.30
N GLY A 4 -6.71 -9.41 12.81
CA GLY A 4 -5.98 -8.48 11.94
C GLY A 4 -4.89 -7.74 12.74
N ASN A 5 -3.71 -7.52 12.15
CA ASN A 5 -2.65 -6.73 12.76
C ASN A 5 -2.66 -5.31 12.17
N ILE A 6 -2.72 -4.30 13.03
CA ILE A 6 -2.66 -2.88 12.68
C ILE A 6 -1.32 -2.34 13.17
N VAL A 7 -0.41 -2.07 12.24
CA VAL A 7 0.88 -1.47 12.55
C VAL A 7 0.78 0.05 12.42
N CYS A 8 1.18 0.79 13.43
CA CYS A 8 1.04 2.24 13.45
C CYS A 8 2.13 2.93 14.28
N PRO A 9 2.33 4.25 14.14
CA PRO A 9 3.13 5.01 15.09
C PRO A 9 2.63 4.83 16.52
N LYS A 10 3.54 4.61 17.46
CA LYS A 10 3.20 4.40 18.88
C LYS A 10 2.36 5.53 19.44
N GLU A 11 2.64 6.75 19.04
CA GLU A 11 1.95 7.95 19.51
C GLU A 11 0.46 7.94 19.23
N ILE A 12 0.02 7.41 18.08
CA ILE A 12 -1.40 7.38 17.69
C ILE A 12 -2.11 6.06 18.03
N ALA A 13 -1.39 5.05 18.55
CA ALA A 13 -1.96 3.74 18.87
C ALA A 13 -3.19 3.82 19.79
N PRO A 14 -3.22 4.67 20.85
CA PRO A 14 -4.42 4.81 21.70
C PRO A 14 -5.64 5.36 20.92
N ALA A 15 -5.43 6.25 19.95
CA ALA A 15 -6.51 6.79 19.12
C ALA A 15 -7.06 5.73 18.17
N ILE A 16 -6.18 4.92 17.58
CA ILE A 16 -6.58 3.79 16.72
C ILE A 16 -7.37 2.75 17.52
N GLN A 17 -6.96 2.45 18.75
CA GLN A 17 -7.69 1.54 19.63
C GLN A 17 -9.15 2.02 19.84
N LYS A 18 -9.34 3.29 20.21
CA LYS A 18 -10.66 3.88 20.40
C LYS A 18 -11.50 3.86 19.12
N MET A 19 -10.88 4.15 17.98
CA MET A 19 -11.53 4.12 16.68
C MET A 19 -12.05 2.71 16.35
N MET A 20 -11.23 1.68 16.56
CA MET A 20 -11.61 0.29 16.32
C MET A 20 -12.70 -0.20 17.27
N GLU A 21 -12.65 0.19 18.54
CA GLU A 21 -13.69 -0.10 19.52
C GLU A 21 -15.03 0.55 19.11
N GLY A 22 -15.01 1.83 18.75
CA GLY A 22 -16.19 2.53 18.25
C GLY A 22 -16.76 1.92 16.96
N TYR A 23 -15.90 1.46 16.07
CA TYR A 23 -16.32 0.74 14.86
C TYR A 23 -17.05 -0.58 15.21
N MET A 24 -16.49 -1.37 16.13
CA MET A 24 -17.11 -2.62 16.57
C MET A 24 -18.46 -2.39 17.27
N ASP A 25 -18.58 -1.31 18.06
CA ASP A 25 -19.84 -0.94 18.71
C ASP A 25 -20.90 -0.53 17.68
N LEU A 26 -20.50 0.22 16.64
CA LEU A 26 -21.39 0.64 15.55
C LEU A 26 -21.91 -0.57 14.74
N GLU A 27 -21.00 -1.46 14.37
CA GLU A 27 -21.34 -2.67 13.58
C GLU A 27 -22.01 -3.77 14.43
N ARG A 28 -21.98 -3.64 15.76
CA ARG A 28 -22.42 -4.67 16.72
C ARG A 28 -21.75 -6.03 16.46
N GLN A 29 -20.53 -6.01 15.96
CA GLN A 29 -19.75 -7.19 15.60
C GLN A 29 -18.34 -7.11 16.17
N LYS A 30 -17.90 -8.17 16.83
CA LYS A 30 -16.51 -8.28 17.30
C LYS A 30 -15.59 -8.64 16.14
N THR A 31 -14.74 -7.71 15.76
CA THR A 31 -13.66 -7.93 14.78
C THR A 31 -12.34 -7.99 15.55
N PRO A 32 -11.74 -9.18 15.72
CA PRO A 32 -10.51 -9.29 16.48
C PRO A 32 -9.37 -8.59 15.76
N PHE A 33 -8.62 -7.75 16.48
CA PHE A 33 -7.44 -7.05 15.96
C PHE A 33 -6.36 -6.94 17.04
N ASN A 34 -5.12 -6.77 16.58
CA ASN A 34 -3.97 -6.45 17.42
C ASN A 34 -3.37 -5.13 16.92
N ILE A 35 -3.06 -4.21 17.82
CA ILE A 35 -2.27 -3.03 17.49
C ILE A 35 -0.81 -3.32 17.77
N ILE A 36 0.04 -3.03 16.80
CA ILE A 36 1.50 -3.14 16.89
C ILE A 36 2.05 -1.71 16.80
N PRO A 37 2.25 -1.05 17.95
CA PRO A 37 2.80 0.30 17.97
C PRO A 37 4.30 0.26 17.66
N LEU A 38 4.76 1.10 16.73
CA LEU A 38 6.18 1.23 16.39
C LEU A 38 6.74 2.59 16.79
N GLU A 39 7.96 2.56 17.32
CA GLU A 39 8.82 3.73 17.37
C GLU A 39 9.41 4.00 15.98
N PRO A 40 9.90 5.24 15.70
CA PRO A 40 10.63 5.54 14.49
C PRO A 40 11.77 4.55 14.24
N GLU A 41 11.90 4.06 13.00
CA GLU A 41 12.89 3.07 12.53
C GLU A 41 12.74 1.66 13.13
N GLN A 42 11.79 1.44 14.00
CA GLN A 42 11.53 0.11 14.54
C GLN A 42 11.05 -0.84 13.45
N THR A 43 11.45 -2.09 13.58
CA THR A 43 11.19 -3.16 12.61
C THR A 43 10.39 -4.26 13.25
N VAL A 44 9.40 -4.79 12.54
CA VAL A 44 8.61 -5.97 12.94
C VAL A 44 8.67 -7.03 11.84
N GLU A 45 8.84 -8.29 12.22
CA GLU A 45 8.73 -9.40 11.27
C GLU A 45 7.26 -9.71 11.03
N ILE A 46 6.82 -9.62 9.76
CA ILE A 46 5.42 -9.86 9.36
C ILE A 46 5.20 -11.25 8.75
N LYS A 47 6.26 -11.86 8.26
CA LYS A 47 6.30 -13.22 7.70
C LYS A 47 7.75 -13.66 7.68
N ASN A 48 8.01 -14.98 7.60
CA ASN A 48 9.37 -15.54 7.58
C ASN A 48 10.34 -14.73 6.72
N ASN A 49 11.32 -14.09 7.37
CA ASN A 49 12.33 -13.23 6.76
C ASN A 49 11.80 -11.98 6.01
N ILE A 50 10.52 -11.67 6.11
CA ILE A 50 9.92 -10.42 5.60
C ILE A 50 9.64 -9.50 6.78
N PHE A 51 10.21 -8.32 6.73
CA PHE A 51 10.16 -7.31 7.77
C PHE A 51 9.46 -6.05 7.27
N LEU A 52 8.79 -5.38 8.18
CA LEU A 52 8.23 -4.05 7.98
C LEU A 52 8.95 -3.08 8.92
N ARG A 53 9.38 -1.95 8.40
CA ARG A 53 9.96 -0.83 9.15
C ARG A 53 9.05 0.38 9.00
N GLY A 54 8.71 1.05 10.11
CA GLY A 54 8.04 2.34 10.12
C GLY A 54 9.07 3.47 10.22
N PHE A 55 8.90 4.54 9.45
CA PHE A 55 9.73 5.74 9.50
C PHE A 55 8.87 7.00 9.39
N PRO A 56 9.25 8.11 10.04
CA PRO A 56 8.49 9.35 9.97
C PRO A 56 8.46 9.93 8.55
N VAL A 57 7.32 10.53 8.20
CA VAL A 57 7.14 11.34 7.00
C VAL A 57 6.59 12.70 7.39
N GLU A 58 6.76 13.68 6.50
CA GLU A 58 6.36 15.07 6.75
C GLU A 58 4.87 15.25 6.49
N HIS A 59 4.07 15.34 7.54
CA HIS A 59 2.64 15.60 7.44
C HIS A 59 2.10 16.38 8.63
N THR A 60 0.85 16.87 8.54
CA THR A 60 0.18 17.69 9.58
C THR A 60 -0.08 16.95 10.88
N VAL A 61 -0.09 15.63 10.86
CA VAL A 61 -0.25 14.74 12.03
C VAL A 61 0.86 13.69 12.03
N PRO A 62 1.16 13.05 13.17
CA PRO A 62 2.16 11.98 13.23
C PRO A 62 1.84 10.88 12.21
N THR A 63 2.68 10.76 11.20
CA THR A 63 2.48 9.84 10.08
C THR A 63 3.75 9.05 9.80
N PHE A 64 3.59 7.75 9.49
CA PHE A 64 4.69 6.90 9.06
C PHE A 64 4.54 6.51 7.59
N GLY A 65 5.68 6.54 6.90
CA GLY A 65 5.91 5.68 5.76
C GLY A 65 6.36 4.30 6.24
N TYR A 66 6.22 3.30 5.38
CA TYR A 66 6.62 1.92 5.67
C TYR A 66 7.48 1.37 4.55
N SER A 67 8.57 0.68 4.92
CA SER A 67 9.32 -0.14 3.98
C SER A 67 9.21 -1.62 4.36
N ILE A 68 8.89 -2.44 3.37
CA ILE A 68 8.85 -3.89 3.47
C ILE A 68 10.07 -4.44 2.76
N PHE A 69 10.88 -5.24 3.46
CA PHE A 69 12.09 -5.79 2.93
C PHE A 69 12.27 -7.27 3.32
N GLU A 70 12.97 -7.99 2.49
CA GLU A 70 13.38 -9.36 2.75
C GLU A 70 14.78 -9.39 3.32
N ARG A 71 14.98 -10.15 4.40
CA ARG A 71 16.30 -10.45 4.96
C ARG A 71 16.79 -11.78 4.40
N ARG A 72 17.87 -11.74 3.65
CA ARG A 72 18.53 -12.95 3.10
C ARG A 72 19.92 -13.09 3.66
N THR A 73 20.27 -14.33 4.00
CA THR A 73 21.65 -14.69 4.31
C THR A 73 22.30 -15.31 3.09
N LYS A 74 23.41 -14.74 2.62
CA LYS A 74 24.18 -15.26 1.49
C LYS A 74 25.64 -15.41 1.86
N LEU A 75 26.32 -16.30 1.19
CA LEU A 75 27.78 -16.45 1.29
C LEU A 75 28.45 -15.11 0.97
N LYS A 76 29.53 -14.77 1.68
CA LYS A 76 30.34 -13.59 1.37
C LYS A 76 30.90 -13.69 -0.05
N PRO A 77 30.98 -12.59 -0.83
CA PRO A 77 31.41 -12.63 -2.23
C PRO A 77 32.79 -13.26 -2.43
N GLU A 78 33.71 -13.00 -1.52
CA GLU A 78 35.09 -13.50 -1.54
C GLU A 78 35.18 -15.01 -1.30
N LEU A 79 34.11 -15.64 -0.82
CA LEU A 79 34.06 -17.07 -0.56
C LEU A 79 33.24 -17.83 -1.63
N VAL A 80 32.68 -17.10 -2.61
CA VAL A 80 31.93 -17.72 -3.70
C VAL A 80 32.88 -18.52 -4.58
N GLY A 81 32.55 -19.81 -4.80
CA GLY A 81 33.40 -20.75 -5.60
C GLY A 81 34.38 -21.59 -4.78
N LEU A 82 34.47 -21.35 -3.45
CA LEU A 82 35.25 -22.27 -2.61
C LEU A 82 34.58 -23.64 -2.46
N PRO A 83 35.36 -24.73 -2.38
CA PRO A 83 34.84 -26.07 -2.10
C PRO A 83 34.05 -26.11 -0.79
N GLN A 84 32.99 -26.94 -0.74
CA GLN A 84 32.13 -27.07 0.43
C GLN A 84 32.90 -27.49 1.71
N GLU A 85 33.91 -28.34 1.58
CA GLU A 85 34.78 -28.77 2.69
C GLU A 85 35.47 -27.58 3.35
N LYS A 86 36.05 -26.68 2.54
CA LYS A 86 36.71 -25.47 3.06
C LYS A 86 35.74 -24.52 3.78
N LEU A 87 34.53 -24.38 3.26
CA LEU A 87 33.49 -23.58 3.91
C LEU A 87 33.05 -24.22 5.25
N THR A 88 33.02 -25.54 5.31
CA THR A 88 32.70 -26.25 6.56
C THR A 88 33.80 -26.08 7.59
N ASP A 89 35.06 -26.16 7.19
CA ASP A 89 36.22 -25.93 8.07
C ASP A 89 36.25 -24.49 8.64
N MET A 90 35.97 -23.52 7.77
CA MET A 90 35.87 -22.12 8.19
C MET A 90 34.74 -21.91 9.25
N ARG A 91 33.58 -22.53 9.04
CA ARG A 91 32.48 -22.52 10.03
C ARG A 91 32.91 -23.20 11.34
N ALA A 92 33.58 -24.35 11.28
CA ALA A 92 34.06 -25.04 12.48
C ALA A 92 35.07 -24.21 13.27
N LYS A 93 35.85 -23.37 12.60
CA LYS A 93 36.75 -22.38 13.22
C LYS A 93 36.06 -21.13 13.73
N GLY A 94 34.73 -21.02 13.57
CA GLY A 94 33.96 -19.84 14.01
C GLY A 94 34.05 -18.64 13.07
N GLU A 95 34.57 -18.81 11.84
CA GLU A 95 34.67 -17.73 10.87
C GLU A 95 33.27 -17.41 10.31
N GLU A 96 32.91 -16.13 10.26
CA GLU A 96 31.66 -15.69 9.66
C GLU A 96 31.76 -15.74 8.14
N ILE A 97 31.18 -16.75 7.52
CA ILE A 97 31.23 -17.00 6.08
C ILE A 97 30.05 -16.42 5.30
N THR A 98 29.06 -15.90 6.00
CA THR A 98 27.84 -15.33 5.38
C THR A 98 27.72 -13.85 5.67
N ARG A 99 26.94 -13.17 4.82
CA ARG A 99 26.47 -11.78 5.04
C ARG A 99 24.97 -11.72 4.98
N THR A 100 24.40 -10.81 5.75
CA THR A 100 22.98 -10.47 5.68
C THR A 100 22.74 -9.39 4.62
N LEU A 101 21.77 -9.63 3.75
CA LEU A 101 21.29 -8.69 2.75
C LEU A 101 19.86 -8.26 3.12
N TYR A 102 19.60 -6.99 2.98
CA TYR A 102 18.26 -6.42 3.09
C TYR A 102 17.81 -6.01 1.69
N ILE A 103 16.76 -6.64 1.19
CA ILE A 103 16.26 -6.43 -0.17
C ILE A 103 14.95 -5.68 -0.07
N PRO A 104 14.91 -4.37 -0.38
CA PRO A 104 13.67 -3.58 -0.34
C PRO A 104 12.69 -4.11 -1.39
N LEU A 105 11.49 -4.47 -0.94
CA LEU A 105 10.43 -5.00 -1.80
C LEU A 105 9.41 -3.93 -2.12
N ILE A 106 8.82 -3.34 -1.07
CA ILE A 106 7.76 -2.35 -1.20
C ILE A 106 8.07 -1.19 -0.26
N ALA A 107 7.93 0.03 -0.75
CA ALA A 107 7.83 1.23 0.06
C ALA A 107 6.42 1.81 -0.08
N TYR A 108 5.81 2.16 1.05
CA TYR A 108 4.51 2.80 1.14
C TYR A 108 4.69 4.17 1.80
N VAL A 109 4.56 5.23 1.02
CA VAL A 109 4.80 6.61 1.44
C VAL A 109 3.63 7.46 0.96
N MET A 110 2.56 7.47 1.76
CA MET A 110 1.34 8.25 1.47
C MET A 110 1.32 9.49 2.37
N ASP A 111 0.51 10.45 1.99
CA ASP A 111 0.24 11.68 2.73
C ASP A 111 1.53 12.30 3.33
N THR A 112 2.34 12.89 2.46
CA THR A 112 3.62 13.48 2.84
C THR A 112 3.97 14.71 2.02
N ALA A 113 4.58 15.70 2.64
CA ALA A 113 5.32 16.75 1.93
C ALA A 113 6.68 16.22 1.43
N PRO A 114 7.33 16.93 0.50
CA PRO A 114 8.73 16.66 0.17
C PRO A 114 9.63 16.73 1.42
N GLY A 115 10.39 15.67 1.67
CA GLY A 115 11.22 15.58 2.86
C GLY A 115 12.27 14.46 2.81
N PRO A 116 13.02 14.24 3.89
CA PRO A 116 14.10 13.25 3.96
C PRO A 116 13.64 11.81 3.69
N ALA A 117 12.38 11.50 4.00
CA ALA A 117 11.80 10.17 3.77
C ALA A 117 11.88 9.74 2.30
N LEU A 118 11.79 10.70 1.36
CA LEU A 118 11.78 10.43 -0.07
C LEU A 118 13.14 10.01 -0.63
N VAL A 119 14.24 10.36 0.06
CA VAL A 119 15.62 10.03 -0.37
C VAL A 119 16.22 8.84 0.38
N ARG A 120 15.46 8.20 1.26
CA ARG A 120 15.88 6.99 1.97
C ARG A 120 16.27 5.89 1.01
N GLU A 121 17.31 5.14 1.35
CA GLU A 121 17.79 4.04 0.49
C GLU A 121 16.75 2.93 0.32
N ASP A 122 16.08 2.54 1.40
CA ASP A 122 15.04 1.50 1.40
C ASP A 122 13.77 1.91 0.63
N VAL A 123 13.52 3.22 0.48
CA VAL A 123 12.45 3.76 -0.36
C VAL A 123 12.88 3.83 -1.83
N ARG A 124 14.06 4.42 -2.09
CA ARG A 124 14.57 4.58 -3.46
C ARG A 124 14.78 3.25 -4.19
N LYS A 125 15.26 2.24 -3.48
CA LYS A 125 15.59 0.90 -4.02
C LYS A 125 14.48 -0.12 -3.88
N ALA A 126 13.31 0.27 -3.36
CA ALA A 126 12.16 -0.62 -3.33
C ALA A 126 11.77 -1.05 -4.75
N GLN A 127 11.38 -2.31 -4.91
CA GLN A 127 10.91 -2.78 -6.22
C GLN A 127 9.62 -2.06 -6.63
N ILE A 128 8.72 -1.84 -5.66
CA ILE A 128 7.47 -1.13 -5.85
C ILE A 128 7.40 0.01 -4.84
N LEU A 129 7.14 1.22 -5.33
CA LEU A 129 6.80 2.37 -4.51
C LEU A 129 5.30 2.65 -4.63
N ILE A 130 4.61 2.70 -3.50
CA ILE A 130 3.23 3.18 -3.39
C ILE A 130 3.29 4.54 -2.71
N THR A 131 2.83 5.58 -3.40
CA THR A 131 2.93 6.95 -2.90
C THR A 131 1.75 7.80 -3.35
N GLU A 132 1.67 9.00 -2.79
CA GLU A 132 0.74 10.02 -3.24
C GLU A 132 1.30 10.85 -4.41
N CYS A 133 0.41 11.48 -5.15
CA CYS A 133 0.61 12.72 -5.86
C CYS A 133 -0.72 13.44 -5.92
N THR A 134 -0.99 14.29 -4.92
CA THR A 134 -2.30 14.88 -4.73
C THR A 134 -2.61 15.97 -5.73
N PHE A 135 -1.60 16.76 -6.11
CA PHE A 135 -1.78 17.96 -6.92
C PHE A 135 -0.99 17.93 -8.22
N PHE A 136 -1.64 18.31 -9.31
CA PHE A 136 -1.08 18.33 -10.66
C PHE A 136 -1.07 19.72 -11.28
N GLU A 137 -2.10 20.52 -11.03
CA GLU A 137 -2.28 21.82 -11.66
C GLU A 137 -1.29 22.84 -11.07
N PRO A 138 -0.63 23.69 -11.91
CA PRO A 138 0.41 24.64 -11.46
C PRO A 138 -0.05 25.57 -10.34
N GLU A 139 -1.32 26.02 -10.37
CA GLU A 139 -1.93 26.88 -9.37
C GLU A 139 -2.16 26.19 -8.01
N THR A 140 -2.04 24.89 -7.95
CA THR A 140 -2.24 24.12 -6.71
C THR A 140 -0.96 23.91 -5.90
N ARG A 141 0.20 24.39 -6.37
CA ARG A 141 1.48 24.18 -5.71
C ARG A 141 1.54 24.74 -4.27
N GLU A 142 0.98 25.92 -4.05
CA GLU A 142 0.93 26.49 -2.69
C GLU A 142 -0.01 25.69 -1.78
N ARG A 143 -1.11 25.16 -2.32
CA ARG A 143 -2.00 24.26 -1.57
C ARG A 143 -1.31 22.95 -1.21
N ALA A 144 -0.46 22.42 -2.09
CA ALA A 144 0.33 21.23 -1.80
C ALA A 144 1.24 21.46 -0.59
N LYS A 145 1.94 22.59 -0.55
CA LYS A 145 2.80 22.96 0.59
C LYS A 145 2.02 23.12 1.89
N VAL A 146 0.92 23.87 1.87
CA VAL A 146 0.10 24.11 3.06
C VAL A 146 -0.56 22.83 3.57
N GLY A 147 -1.02 21.96 2.67
CA GLY A 147 -1.62 20.67 3.01
C GLY A 147 -0.59 19.59 3.35
N MET A 148 0.71 19.87 3.17
CA MET A 148 1.79 18.90 3.34
C MET A 148 1.61 17.66 2.45
N HIS A 149 1.36 17.90 1.16
CA HIS A 149 1.19 16.89 0.12
C HIS A 149 2.16 17.11 -1.06
N LEU A 150 2.34 16.08 -1.87
CA LEU A 150 3.18 16.16 -3.06
C LEU A 150 2.44 16.83 -4.23
N HIS A 151 3.16 17.70 -4.91
CA HIS A 151 2.82 18.18 -6.23
C HIS A 151 3.56 17.37 -7.30
N VAL A 152 3.03 17.30 -8.52
CA VAL A 152 3.65 16.56 -9.62
C VAL A 152 5.10 16.93 -9.90
N GLN A 153 5.49 18.18 -9.64
CA GLN A 153 6.87 18.62 -9.78
C GLN A 153 7.80 18.01 -8.71
N ASP A 154 7.31 17.87 -7.47
CA ASP A 154 8.06 17.23 -6.39
C ASP A 154 8.24 15.73 -6.69
N LEU A 155 7.17 15.08 -7.17
CA LEU A 155 7.25 13.71 -7.67
C LEU A 155 8.26 13.58 -8.82
N ALA A 156 8.29 14.54 -9.74
CA ALA A 156 9.20 14.51 -10.87
C ALA A 156 10.67 14.62 -10.44
N GLU A 157 10.97 15.43 -9.44
CA GLU A 157 12.32 15.53 -8.86
C GLU A 157 12.69 14.21 -8.17
N TRP A 158 11.78 13.66 -7.38
CA TRP A 158 11.99 12.38 -6.73
C TRP A 158 12.22 11.24 -7.73
N MET A 159 11.44 11.18 -8.80
CA MET A 159 11.60 10.19 -9.88
C MET A 159 12.98 10.21 -10.56
N ARG A 160 13.80 11.22 -10.35
CA ARG A 160 15.18 11.24 -10.88
C ARG A 160 16.11 10.29 -10.14
N VAL A 161 15.85 10.06 -8.86
CA VAL A 161 16.69 9.25 -7.96
C VAL A 161 16.08 7.89 -7.62
N LEU A 162 14.82 7.65 -8.01
CA LEU A 162 14.13 6.37 -7.78
C LEU A 162 14.65 5.28 -8.72
N GLU A 163 14.94 4.12 -8.14
CA GLU A 163 15.41 2.92 -8.82
C GLU A 163 14.31 1.86 -8.96
N CYS A 164 13.11 2.14 -8.45
CA CYS A 164 11.97 1.19 -8.43
C CYS A 164 11.52 0.76 -9.84
N GLN A 165 10.97 -0.45 -9.88
CA GLN A 165 10.43 -1.04 -11.11
C GLN A 165 9.06 -0.46 -11.45
N ALA A 166 8.24 -0.18 -10.43
CA ALA A 166 6.91 0.40 -10.56
C ALA A 166 6.64 1.43 -9.47
N VAL A 167 5.89 2.47 -9.82
CA VAL A 167 5.36 3.49 -8.90
C VAL A 167 3.83 3.46 -8.99
N ILE A 168 3.18 3.29 -7.86
CA ILE A 168 1.73 3.29 -7.77
C ILE A 168 1.29 4.58 -7.09
N LEU A 169 0.59 5.43 -7.83
CA LEU A 169 0.06 6.70 -7.30
C LEU A 169 -1.35 6.53 -6.75
N GLY A 170 -1.51 6.91 -5.50
CA GLY A 170 -2.79 7.09 -4.84
C GLY A 170 -3.02 8.56 -4.47
N HIS A 171 -4.06 8.81 -3.67
CA HIS A 171 -4.40 10.11 -3.09
C HIS A 171 -4.42 11.28 -4.11
N ILE A 172 -4.85 11.01 -5.35
CA ILE A 172 -4.99 12.04 -6.39
C ILE A 172 -6.23 12.87 -6.08
N SER A 173 -6.13 14.19 -6.16
CA SER A 173 -7.26 15.10 -5.95
C SER A 173 -8.43 14.74 -6.88
N ARG A 174 -9.66 14.69 -6.34
CA ARG A 174 -10.87 14.44 -7.13
C ARG A 174 -11.18 15.54 -8.17
N ARG A 175 -10.48 16.67 -8.10
CA ARG A 175 -10.56 17.75 -9.08
C ARG A 175 -9.65 17.54 -10.29
N THR A 176 -8.66 16.66 -10.17
CA THR A 176 -7.69 16.35 -11.22
C THR A 176 -8.29 15.38 -12.24
N HIS A 177 -8.24 15.74 -13.52
CA HIS A 177 -8.61 14.86 -14.61
C HIS A 177 -7.48 13.84 -14.87
N LEU A 178 -7.74 12.56 -14.66
CA LEU A 178 -6.70 11.50 -14.76
C LEU A 178 -6.02 11.43 -16.12
N VAL A 179 -6.76 11.73 -17.20
CA VAL A 179 -6.18 11.78 -18.56
C VAL A 179 -5.14 12.89 -18.67
N GLU A 180 -5.47 14.08 -18.12
CA GLU A 180 -4.54 15.21 -18.14
C GLU A 180 -3.36 14.99 -17.20
N ALA A 181 -3.59 14.44 -16.01
CA ALA A 181 -2.52 14.04 -15.10
C ALA A 181 -1.53 13.07 -15.77
N ARG A 182 -2.02 12.09 -16.50
CA ARG A 182 -1.19 11.15 -17.25
C ARG A 182 -0.38 11.84 -18.33
N LYS A 183 -0.98 12.76 -19.08
CA LYS A 183 -0.30 13.55 -20.09
C LYS A 183 0.80 14.42 -19.46
N GLN A 184 0.52 15.07 -18.35
CA GLN A 184 1.51 15.86 -17.60
C GLN A 184 2.68 15.00 -17.13
N LEU A 185 2.42 13.82 -16.56
CA LEU A 185 3.47 12.87 -16.17
C LEU A 185 4.34 12.49 -17.39
N GLY A 186 3.71 12.20 -18.54
CA GLY A 186 4.44 11.91 -19.77
C GLY A 186 5.31 13.07 -20.24
N THR A 187 4.81 14.30 -20.16
CA THR A 187 5.54 15.52 -20.55
C THR A 187 6.71 15.81 -19.63
N ILE A 188 6.51 15.70 -18.30
CA ILE A 188 7.51 16.08 -17.30
C ILE A 188 8.59 14.99 -17.13
N LEU A 189 8.19 13.72 -17.14
CA LEU A 189 9.09 12.60 -16.85
C LEU A 189 9.66 11.92 -18.10
N GLY A 190 9.04 12.16 -19.24
CA GLY A 190 9.29 11.41 -20.46
C GLY A 190 8.65 10.03 -20.44
N ARG A 191 8.61 9.39 -21.61
CA ARG A 191 7.89 8.12 -21.81
C ARG A 191 8.36 7.00 -20.89
N GLN A 192 9.66 6.75 -20.83
CA GLN A 192 10.25 5.63 -20.10
C GLN A 192 9.91 5.64 -18.60
N LYS A 193 9.94 6.82 -17.96
CA LYS A 193 9.63 6.94 -16.53
C LYS A 193 8.12 6.94 -16.28
N SER A 194 7.34 7.59 -17.14
CA SER A 194 5.89 7.64 -16.99
C SER A 194 5.22 6.26 -17.20
N GLU A 195 5.80 5.37 -18.00
CA GLU A 195 5.33 4.00 -18.18
C GLU A 195 5.44 3.13 -16.92
N LYS A 196 6.33 3.49 -15.98
CA LYS A 196 6.44 2.82 -14.67
C LYS A 196 5.34 3.23 -13.69
N ILE A 197 4.58 4.29 -14.00
CA ILE A 197 3.59 4.87 -13.10
C ILE A 197 2.21 4.28 -13.37
N LEU A 198 1.60 3.79 -12.30
CA LEU A 198 0.21 3.34 -12.25
C LEU A 198 -0.59 4.29 -11.36
N MET A 199 -1.77 4.69 -11.78
CA MET A 199 -2.70 5.45 -10.94
C MET A 199 -3.79 4.49 -10.43
N ILE A 200 -3.94 4.34 -9.12
CA ILE A 200 -4.94 3.43 -8.53
C ILE A 200 -6.34 3.77 -9.03
N MET A 201 -6.66 5.05 -9.17
CA MET A 201 -7.98 5.54 -9.58
C MET A 201 -8.31 5.27 -11.07
N ASP A 202 -7.34 4.93 -11.89
CA ASP A 202 -7.54 4.68 -13.33
C ASP A 202 -7.83 3.21 -13.61
N SER A 203 -9.02 2.77 -13.22
CA SER A 203 -9.45 1.38 -13.35
C SER A 203 -9.42 0.85 -14.79
N LYS A 204 -9.76 1.70 -15.77
CA LYS A 204 -9.76 1.31 -17.19
C LYS A 204 -8.34 1.01 -17.70
N ALA A 205 -7.41 1.92 -17.51
CA ALA A 205 -6.04 1.71 -17.94
C ALA A 205 -5.33 0.59 -17.17
N ASN A 206 -5.65 0.42 -15.89
CA ASN A 206 -5.11 -0.68 -15.09
C ASN A 206 -5.63 -2.03 -15.59
N LYS A 207 -6.91 -2.13 -15.96
CA LYS A 207 -7.49 -3.33 -16.57
C LYS A 207 -6.84 -3.65 -17.93
N GLU A 208 -6.72 -2.67 -18.83
CA GLU A 208 -6.07 -2.85 -20.14
C GLU A 208 -4.59 -3.27 -20.02
N ARG A 209 -3.88 -2.78 -18.98
CA ARG A 209 -2.51 -3.20 -18.71
C ARG A 209 -2.45 -4.64 -18.23
N TYR A 210 -3.33 -5.03 -17.31
CA TYR A 210 -3.42 -6.38 -16.78
C TYR A 210 -3.72 -7.39 -17.91
N GLU A 211 -4.69 -7.08 -18.77
CA GLU A 211 -5.03 -7.93 -19.90
C GLU A 211 -3.83 -8.12 -20.87
N ARG A 212 -3.07 -7.05 -21.14
CA ARG A 212 -1.83 -7.16 -21.95
C ARG A 212 -0.78 -8.05 -21.28
N GLN A 213 -0.56 -7.88 -19.98
CA GLN A 213 0.40 -8.71 -19.24
C GLN A 213 0.02 -10.19 -19.27
N GLN A 214 -1.27 -10.52 -19.18
CA GLN A 214 -1.74 -11.90 -19.29
C GLN A 214 -1.50 -12.47 -20.71
N MET A 215 -1.75 -11.68 -21.75
CA MET A 215 -1.46 -12.09 -23.13
C MET A 215 0.04 -12.34 -23.34
N ASP A 216 0.90 -11.45 -22.83
CA ASP A 216 2.37 -11.58 -22.95
C ASP A 216 2.90 -12.80 -22.16
N ALA A 217 2.23 -13.17 -21.06
CA ALA A 217 2.56 -14.36 -20.28
C ALA A 217 2.00 -15.67 -20.90
N GLY A 218 1.24 -15.59 -22.00
CA GLY A 218 0.59 -16.76 -22.60
C GLY A 218 -0.61 -17.27 -21.83
N GLU A 219 -1.08 -16.52 -20.86
CA GLU A 219 -2.31 -16.82 -20.10
C GLU A 219 -3.52 -16.24 -20.84
N HIS A 220 -4.50 -17.08 -21.16
CA HIS A 220 -5.76 -16.58 -21.72
C HIS A 220 -6.50 -15.77 -20.65
N PRO A 221 -7.02 -14.55 -20.99
CA PRO A 221 -7.79 -13.76 -20.03
C PRO A 221 -8.99 -14.60 -19.56
N THR A 222 -9.02 -14.90 -18.27
CA THR A 222 -10.18 -15.49 -17.65
C THR A 222 -11.35 -14.52 -17.86
N GLN A 223 -12.40 -14.98 -18.55
CA GLN A 223 -13.66 -14.25 -18.66
C GLN A 223 -14.26 -14.10 -17.26
N THR A 224 -13.83 -13.10 -16.52
CA THR A 224 -14.46 -12.68 -15.27
C THR A 224 -15.66 -11.79 -15.62
N GLY A 225 -16.77 -12.39 -15.96
CA GLY A 225 -17.93 -11.61 -16.39
C GLY A 225 -19.30 -12.28 -16.23
N GLU A 226 -19.37 -13.50 -15.76
CA GLU A 226 -20.66 -14.09 -15.37
C GLU A 226 -20.62 -14.43 -13.88
N ARG A 227 -21.40 -13.67 -13.09
CA ARG A 227 -21.80 -14.16 -11.78
C ARG A 227 -22.50 -15.51 -12.00
N PRO A 228 -22.09 -16.60 -11.34
CA PRO A 228 -22.85 -17.83 -11.40
C PRO A 228 -24.29 -17.53 -10.98
N PRO A 229 -25.30 -18.07 -11.68
CA PRO A 229 -26.69 -17.89 -11.31
C PRO A 229 -26.87 -18.30 -9.86
N GLY A 230 -27.39 -17.38 -9.04
CA GLY A 230 -27.60 -17.62 -7.63
C GLY A 230 -28.38 -18.93 -7.44
N ARG A 231 -27.81 -19.83 -6.68
CA ARG A 231 -28.56 -21.02 -6.21
C ARG A 231 -29.78 -20.48 -5.48
N GLY A 232 -30.95 -20.68 -6.14
CA GLY A 232 -32.23 -20.37 -5.55
C GLY A 232 -32.38 -21.19 -4.25
N GLY A 233 -32.32 -20.49 -3.13
CA GLY A 233 -32.78 -21.04 -1.86
C GLY A 233 -34.30 -21.28 -1.91
N PRO A 234 -34.82 -22.23 -1.18
CA PRO A 234 -36.26 -22.62 -1.25
C PRO A 234 -37.13 -21.42 -0.86
N ARG A 235 -38.10 -21.12 -1.71
CA ARG A 235 -39.15 -20.12 -1.43
C ARG A 235 -39.95 -20.57 -0.23
N GLY A 236 -39.68 -20.00 0.94
CA GLY A 236 -40.49 -20.12 2.14
C GLY A 236 -41.86 -19.48 1.93
N GLY A 237 -42.87 -20.20 2.37
CA GLY A 237 -44.28 -20.03 2.14
C GLY A 237 -44.85 -18.66 2.48
N GLY A 238 -45.94 -18.37 1.76
CA GLY A 238 -46.72 -17.15 1.89
C GLY A 238 -47.35 -16.99 3.28
N PHE A 239 -47.18 -15.77 3.82
CA PHE A 239 -48.02 -15.33 4.93
C PHE A 239 -49.27 -14.69 4.34
N SER A 240 -50.39 -15.34 4.59
CA SER A 240 -51.73 -14.84 4.34
C SER A 240 -52.01 -13.60 5.18
N ARG A 241 -52.46 -12.54 4.53
CA ARG A 241 -53.00 -11.34 5.22
C ARG A 241 -54.37 -11.68 5.80
N GLY A 242 -54.51 -11.60 7.12
CA GLY A 242 -55.79 -11.52 7.82
C GLY A 242 -56.30 -10.08 7.86
N PRO A 243 -57.62 -9.88 7.93
CA PRO A 243 -58.24 -8.56 7.81
C PRO A 243 -58.43 -7.84 9.15
N GLY A 244 -58.23 -6.51 9.11
CA GLY A 244 -58.96 -5.56 9.94
C GLY A 244 -58.48 -5.31 11.37
N GLY A 245 -57.79 -4.20 11.58
CA GLY A 245 -57.68 -3.51 12.87
C GLY A 245 -57.81 -1.95 12.66
N PRO A 246 -58.48 -1.24 13.58
CA PRO A 246 -58.95 0.15 13.37
C PRO A 246 -57.81 1.18 13.51
N PRO A 247 -58.04 2.42 13.03
CA PRO A 247 -56.99 3.48 13.00
C PRO A 247 -56.76 4.06 14.40
N ARG A 248 -55.52 4.17 14.80
CA ARG A 248 -55.12 4.90 16.02
C ARG A 248 -54.90 6.37 15.71
N GLY A 249 -55.54 7.22 16.50
CA GLY A 249 -55.56 8.67 16.44
C GLY A 249 -54.20 9.31 16.66
N ARG A 250 -54.07 10.53 16.10
CA ARG A 250 -52.97 11.49 16.37
C ARG A 250 -53.02 11.97 17.82
N PRO A 251 -51.86 12.21 18.48
CA PRO A 251 -51.83 13.00 19.69
C PRO A 251 -51.86 14.50 19.35
N PRO A 252 -52.44 15.37 20.22
CA PRO A 252 -52.46 16.82 20.03
C PRO A 252 -51.15 17.48 20.45
N GLN A 253 -50.88 18.62 19.83
CA GLN A 253 -49.95 19.74 20.05
C GLN A 253 -48.84 19.60 21.12
#